data_8eb34d12278ef13aa2591803982c59a3
#
_entry.id   8eb34d12278ef13aa2591803982c59a3
#
_cell.length_a   1.000
_cell.length_b   1.000
_cell.length_c   1.000
_cell.angle_alpha   90.00
_cell.angle_beta   90.00
_cell.angle_gamma   90.00
#
_symmetry.space_group_name_H-M   'P 1'
#
loop_
_entity.id
_entity.type
_entity.pdbx_description
1 polymer ?
#
loop_
_entity_poly.entity_id
_entity_poly.type
_entity_poly.pdbx_seq_one_letter_code
_entity_poly.pdbx_strand_id
1 'polypeptide(L)'
;NEDGSISTKEGLRFHVGPNAEHMASTSIRDMTTSQLGRATVVESELPNKSNFMSLADIDVRNEQGAQDALAIIDQALTEVATVRGELGAFQKHTLESNLTSMQVAVENMTAAESTIRDTDMAQELATFTRNQIMTQSATAQLAQANAMPQHVLRLLNG
;
A
#
# COMPACT_ATOMS: atom_id res chain seq x y z
N ASN A 1 27.39 23.37 0.80
CA ASN A 1 27.46 23.96 -0.53
C ASN A 1 27.36 25.48 -0.38
N GLU A 2 28.23 26.22 -1.00
CA GLU A 2 28.34 27.69 -0.92
C GLU A 2 27.18 28.46 -1.62
N ASP A 3 26.22 27.73 -2.19
CA ASP A 3 25.12 28.29 -2.99
C ASP A 3 23.78 28.42 -2.25
N GLY A 4 23.75 28.20 -0.94
CA GLY A 4 22.50 28.26 -0.17
C GLY A 4 21.52 27.11 -0.45
N SER A 5 21.89 26.11 -1.24
CA SER A 5 21.01 25.00 -1.56
C SER A 5 20.82 24.10 -0.35
N ILE A 6 19.57 23.81 -0.04
CA ILE A 6 19.19 22.93 1.07
C ILE A 6 19.58 21.50 0.69
N SER A 7 20.46 20.88 1.49
CA SER A 7 20.80 19.47 1.32
C SER A 7 19.56 18.62 1.62
N THR A 8 18.95 18.07 0.59
CA THR A 8 17.91 17.05 0.75
C THR A 8 18.59 15.67 0.82
N LYS A 9 18.36 14.94 1.89
CA LYS A 9 18.69 13.50 1.90
C LYS A 9 17.91 12.79 0.81
N GLU A 10 18.49 11.71 0.27
CA GLU A 10 17.81 10.91 -0.75
C GLU A 10 16.36 10.65 -0.36
N GLY A 11 15.44 10.94 -1.28
CA GLY A 11 14.01 10.84 -1.04
C GLY A 11 13.62 9.45 -0.59
N LEU A 12 12.76 9.36 0.41
CA LEU A 12 12.14 8.11 0.80
C LEU A 12 11.26 7.62 -0.34
N ARG A 13 11.46 6.37 -0.74
CA ARG A 13 10.70 5.73 -1.81
C ARG A 13 9.82 4.63 -1.21
N PHE A 14 8.53 4.70 -1.48
CA PHE A 14 7.53 3.75 -1.02
C PHE A 14 6.97 3.00 -2.22
N HIS A 15 6.94 1.68 -2.14
CA HIS A 15 6.27 0.88 -3.15
C HIS A 15 4.75 0.88 -2.86
N VAL A 16 3.96 1.42 -3.76
CA VAL A 16 2.53 1.68 -3.56
C VAL A 16 1.61 0.90 -4.51
N GLY A 17 2.14 -0.08 -5.24
CA GLY A 17 1.34 -0.83 -6.19
C GLY A 17 1.97 -2.16 -6.60
N PRO A 18 1.26 -2.97 -7.40
CA PRO A 18 1.69 -4.32 -7.78
C PRO A 18 2.85 -4.34 -8.79
N ASN A 19 3.10 -3.23 -9.49
CA ASN A 19 4.16 -3.14 -10.50
C ASN A 19 5.40 -2.45 -9.92
N ALA A 20 6.59 -2.85 -10.37
CA ALA A 20 7.88 -2.31 -9.92
C ALA A 20 7.99 -0.78 -10.10
N GLU A 21 7.25 -0.20 -11.03
CA GLU A 21 7.25 1.24 -11.32
C GLU A 21 6.27 2.04 -10.44
N HIS A 22 5.39 1.37 -9.70
CA HIS A 22 4.43 2.04 -8.81
C HIS A 22 5.12 2.46 -7.51
N MET A 23 5.94 3.50 -7.63
CA MET A 23 6.66 4.08 -6.50
C MET A 23 6.18 5.51 -6.22
N ALA A 24 5.88 5.79 -4.96
CA ALA A 24 5.70 7.15 -4.46
C ALA A 24 6.98 7.57 -3.75
N SER A 25 7.46 8.77 -4.02
CA SER A 25 8.66 9.32 -3.38
C SER A 25 8.35 10.64 -2.70
N THR A 26 8.94 10.85 -1.53
CA THR A 26 8.95 12.13 -0.84
C THR A 26 10.36 12.45 -0.40
N SER A 27 10.76 13.69 -0.51
CA SER A 27 12.06 14.17 -0.03
C SER A 27 11.89 14.74 1.37
N ILE A 28 12.78 14.36 2.27
CA ILE A 28 12.85 14.95 3.60
C ILE A 28 14.08 15.84 3.63
N ARG A 29 13.87 17.11 4.00
CA ARG A 29 14.94 18.06 4.24
C ARG A 29 15.83 17.56 5.38
N ASP A 30 17.13 17.86 5.34
CA ASP A 30 18.04 17.51 6.43
C ASP A 30 17.65 18.28 7.69
N MET A 31 17.31 17.55 8.76
CA MET A 31 16.82 18.06 10.04
C MET A 31 17.90 18.02 11.13
N THR A 32 19.17 17.99 10.74
CA THR A 32 20.28 18.11 11.72
C THR A 32 20.32 19.52 12.30
N THR A 33 20.85 19.63 13.51
CA THR A 33 20.96 20.91 14.21
C THR A 33 21.78 21.96 13.45
N SER A 34 22.69 21.52 12.59
CA SER A 34 23.48 22.38 11.70
C SER A 34 22.71 22.90 10.48
N GLN A 35 21.55 22.32 10.19
CA GLN A 35 20.71 22.73 9.05
C GLN A 35 19.40 23.39 9.49
N LEU A 36 18.96 23.11 10.73
CA LEU A 36 17.76 23.72 11.31
C LEU A 36 18.03 25.15 11.79
N GLY A 37 17.02 25.99 11.65
CA GLY A 37 17.09 27.37 12.07
C GLY A 37 18.10 28.19 11.27
N ARG A 38 18.55 27.64 10.13
CA ARG A 38 19.37 28.40 9.19
C ARG A 38 18.51 29.54 8.67
N ALA A 39 18.70 30.71 9.24
CA ALA A 39 18.15 31.91 8.67
C ALA A 39 18.47 31.87 7.19
N THR A 40 17.47 32.05 6.35
CA THR A 40 17.69 32.34 4.94
C THR A 40 18.58 33.54 4.89
N VAL A 41 19.88 33.32 4.70
CA VAL A 41 20.85 34.35 4.38
C VAL A 41 20.55 34.78 2.94
N VAL A 42 19.39 35.39 2.77
CA VAL A 42 19.06 36.09 1.57
C VAL A 42 19.51 37.52 1.82
N GLU A 43 20.70 37.80 1.29
CA GLU A 43 21.25 39.11 1.10
C GLU A 43 21.16 40.09 2.30
N SER A 44 22.27 40.19 2.97
CA SER A 44 22.85 41.36 3.63
C SER A 44 22.61 41.66 5.10
N GLU A 45 21.73 40.97 5.85
CA GLU A 45 21.80 41.15 7.30
C GLU A 45 21.40 39.86 8.01
N LEU A 46 22.35 39.28 8.76
CA LEU A 46 22.04 38.24 9.70
C LEU A 46 20.95 38.76 10.65
N PRO A 47 19.82 38.03 10.83
CA PRO A 47 18.72 38.51 11.68
C PRO A 47 19.10 38.56 13.17
N ASN A 48 20.32 38.18 13.50
CA ASN A 48 20.84 38.15 14.85
C ASN A 48 22.20 38.85 14.94
N LYS A 49 22.42 39.55 16.06
CA LYS A 49 23.66 40.24 16.35
C LYS A 49 24.80 39.35 16.79
N SER A 50 24.46 38.11 17.22
CA SER A 50 25.40 37.10 17.70
C SER A 50 25.99 36.26 16.57
N ASN A 51 25.60 36.49 15.33
CA ASN A 51 26.08 35.80 14.14
C ASN A 51 25.88 34.28 14.18
N PHE A 52 24.80 33.79 14.80
CA PHE A 52 24.43 32.38 14.78
C PHE A 52 23.86 32.00 13.40
N MET A 53 24.38 30.94 12.82
CA MET A 53 23.95 30.47 11.48
C MET A 53 22.97 29.31 11.55
N SER A 54 22.92 28.59 12.66
CA SER A 54 22.11 27.39 12.81
C SER A 54 21.81 27.12 14.28
N LEU A 55 20.92 26.16 14.52
CA LEU A 55 20.63 25.67 15.86
C LEU A 55 21.87 25.10 16.58
N ALA A 56 22.88 24.64 15.84
CA ALA A 56 24.13 24.12 16.41
C ALA A 56 25.03 25.21 16.99
N ASP A 57 24.88 26.47 16.52
CA ASP A 57 25.80 27.58 16.86
C ASP A 57 25.31 28.42 18.05
N ILE A 58 24.15 28.05 18.64
CA ILE A 58 23.51 28.80 19.72
C ILE A 58 24.41 28.84 20.97
N ASP A 59 24.66 30.04 21.46
CA ASP A 59 25.30 30.31 22.74
C ASP A 59 24.44 31.26 23.58
N VAL A 60 23.95 30.76 24.72
CA VAL A 60 23.04 31.49 25.63
C VAL A 60 23.74 32.08 26.87
N ARG A 61 25.08 32.19 26.84
CA ARG A 61 25.83 32.74 27.97
C ARG A 61 25.66 34.23 28.15
N ASN A 62 25.21 34.94 27.10
CA ASN A 62 24.98 36.36 27.07
C ASN A 62 23.50 36.65 26.83
N GLU A 63 23.01 37.79 27.32
CA GLU A 63 21.63 38.21 27.15
C GLU A 63 21.27 38.35 25.63
N GLN A 64 22.17 38.95 24.84
CA GLN A 64 21.96 39.08 23.41
C GLN A 64 21.93 37.72 22.70
N GLY A 65 22.82 36.80 23.06
CA GLY A 65 22.83 35.44 22.52
C GLY A 65 21.57 34.68 22.86
N ALA A 66 21.01 34.86 24.07
CA ALA A 66 19.76 34.25 24.45
C ALA A 66 18.56 34.78 23.66
N GLN A 67 18.52 36.08 23.37
CA GLN A 67 17.47 36.68 22.54
C GLN A 67 17.58 36.20 21.08
N ASP A 68 18.77 36.17 20.52
CA ASP A 68 19.01 35.71 19.15
C ASP A 68 18.73 34.19 19.02
N ALA A 69 19.05 33.41 20.07
CA ALA A 69 18.75 31.99 20.13
C ALA A 69 17.23 31.70 20.05
N LEU A 70 16.40 32.52 20.68
CA LEU A 70 14.93 32.37 20.57
C LEU A 70 14.45 32.50 19.15
N ALA A 71 14.96 33.45 18.38
CA ALA A 71 14.59 33.62 16.99
C ALA A 71 14.95 32.41 16.12
N ILE A 72 16.14 31.82 16.35
CA ILE A 72 16.60 30.63 15.64
C ILE A 72 15.76 29.40 16.03
N ILE A 73 15.41 29.27 17.30
CA ILE A 73 14.54 28.18 17.76
C ILE A 73 13.15 28.29 17.16
N ASP A 74 12.56 29.48 17.12
CA ASP A 74 11.25 29.70 16.50
C ASP A 74 11.28 29.36 15.01
N GLN A 75 12.35 29.75 14.32
CA GLN A 75 12.55 29.37 12.92
C GLN A 75 12.67 27.85 12.77
N ALA A 76 13.47 27.19 13.58
CA ALA A 76 13.63 25.74 13.56
C ALA A 76 12.31 25.02 13.83
N LEU A 77 11.52 25.49 14.79
CA LEU A 77 10.19 24.95 15.08
C LEU A 77 9.25 25.09 13.87
N THR A 78 9.28 26.23 13.19
CA THR A 78 8.48 26.46 11.98
C THR A 78 8.90 25.53 10.85
N GLU A 79 10.19 25.31 10.66
CA GLU A 79 10.72 24.36 9.67
C GLU A 79 10.29 22.92 9.97
N VAL A 80 10.39 22.49 11.23
CA VAL A 80 9.92 21.16 11.67
C VAL A 80 8.42 21.03 11.44
N ALA A 81 7.63 22.03 11.80
CA ALA A 81 6.19 22.01 11.60
C ALA A 81 5.81 21.91 10.11
N THR A 82 6.52 22.62 9.24
CA THR A 82 6.34 22.57 7.80
C THR A 82 6.61 21.16 7.24
N VAL A 83 7.76 20.59 7.58
CA VAL A 83 8.12 19.22 7.13
C VAL A 83 7.12 18.17 7.65
N ARG A 84 6.67 18.31 8.89
CA ARG A 84 5.60 17.43 9.43
C ARG A 84 4.30 17.60 8.68
N GLY A 85 3.95 18.83 8.29
CA GLY A 85 2.77 19.12 7.46
C GLY A 85 2.86 18.47 6.07
N GLU A 86 4.02 18.61 5.41
CA GLU A 86 4.30 17.99 4.10
C GLU A 86 4.22 16.46 4.16
N LEU A 87 4.82 15.85 5.20
CA LEU A 87 4.76 14.41 5.40
C LEU A 87 3.33 13.91 5.70
N GLY A 88 2.58 14.67 6.52
CA GLY A 88 1.18 14.37 6.80
C GLY A 88 0.29 14.47 5.54
N ALA A 89 0.53 15.48 4.72
CA ALA A 89 -0.15 15.62 3.44
C ALA A 89 0.20 14.46 2.47
N PHE A 90 1.47 14.09 2.39
CA PHE A 90 1.92 12.95 1.60
C PHE A 90 1.26 11.64 2.07
N GLN A 91 1.26 11.39 3.39
CA GLN A 91 0.60 10.22 3.96
C GLN A 91 -0.88 10.19 3.58
N LYS A 92 -1.60 11.28 3.80
CA LYS A 92 -3.05 11.35 3.58
C LYS A 92 -3.41 11.27 2.09
N HIS A 93 -2.76 12.06 1.25
CA HIS A 93 -3.15 12.17 -0.15
C HIS A 93 -2.55 11.09 -1.05
N THR A 94 -1.36 10.59 -0.71
CA THR A 94 -0.69 9.60 -1.56
C THR A 94 -0.87 8.19 -1.02
N LEU A 95 -0.54 7.96 0.25
CA LEU A 95 -0.53 6.60 0.79
C LEU A 95 -1.94 6.11 1.14
N GLU A 96 -2.76 6.90 1.83
CA GLU A 96 -4.13 6.51 2.19
C GLU A 96 -5.04 6.39 0.96
N SER A 97 -4.91 7.31 -0.01
CA SER A 97 -5.67 7.23 -1.26
C SER A 97 -5.31 5.97 -2.05
N ASN A 98 -4.01 5.64 -2.10
CA ASN A 98 -3.56 4.42 -2.77
C ASN A 98 -4.03 3.15 -2.03
N LEU A 99 -3.96 3.14 -0.70
CA LEU A 99 -4.47 2.04 0.12
C LEU A 99 -5.96 1.78 -0.18
N THR A 100 -6.78 2.84 -0.23
CA THR A 100 -8.21 2.74 -0.54
C THR A 100 -8.42 2.18 -1.95
N SER A 101 -7.66 2.63 -2.94
CA SER A 101 -7.73 2.12 -4.31
C SER A 101 -7.36 0.64 -4.39
N MET A 102 -6.33 0.21 -3.65
CA MET A 102 -5.93 -1.19 -3.57
C MET A 102 -6.99 -2.05 -2.88
N GLN A 103 -7.64 -1.55 -1.82
CA GLN A 103 -8.74 -2.26 -1.16
C GLN A 103 -9.90 -2.51 -2.12
N VAL A 104 -10.31 -1.50 -2.89
CA VAL A 104 -11.35 -1.65 -3.93
C VAL A 104 -10.91 -2.64 -5.02
N ALA A 105 -9.64 -2.59 -5.42
CA ALA A 105 -9.13 -3.55 -6.40
C ALA A 105 -9.17 -5.00 -5.87
N VAL A 106 -8.79 -5.23 -4.61
CA VAL A 106 -8.86 -6.54 -3.95
C VAL A 106 -10.31 -7.03 -3.87
N GLU A 107 -11.25 -6.16 -3.51
CA GLU A 107 -12.67 -6.50 -3.45
C GLU A 107 -13.21 -6.93 -4.83
N ASN A 108 -12.87 -6.15 -5.87
CA ASN A 108 -13.25 -6.49 -7.24
C ASN A 108 -12.62 -7.81 -7.72
N MET A 109 -11.35 -8.07 -7.39
CA MET A 109 -10.69 -9.33 -7.71
C MET A 109 -11.33 -10.51 -6.98
N THR A 110 -11.67 -10.35 -5.70
CA THR A 110 -12.35 -11.38 -4.92
C THR A 110 -13.75 -11.67 -5.47
N ALA A 111 -14.49 -10.64 -5.88
CA ALA A 111 -15.79 -10.81 -6.52
C ALA A 111 -15.67 -11.54 -7.88
N ALA A 112 -14.66 -11.20 -8.67
CA ALA A 112 -14.40 -11.88 -9.94
C ALA A 112 -13.99 -13.37 -9.71
N GLU A 113 -13.15 -13.64 -8.73
CA GLU A 113 -12.78 -15.01 -8.34
C GLU A 113 -14.00 -15.81 -7.93
N SER A 114 -14.89 -15.25 -7.10
CA SER A 114 -16.13 -15.88 -6.66
C SER A 114 -17.03 -16.22 -7.85
N THR A 115 -17.17 -15.29 -8.82
CA THR A 115 -17.98 -15.54 -10.02
C THR A 115 -17.45 -16.71 -10.85
N ILE A 116 -16.12 -16.83 -10.98
CA ILE A 116 -15.49 -17.93 -11.73
C ILE A 116 -15.70 -19.25 -10.98
N ARG A 117 -15.47 -19.25 -9.67
CA ARG A 117 -15.64 -20.47 -8.84
C ARG A 117 -17.08 -20.94 -8.79
N ASP A 118 -18.03 -20.05 -8.61
CA ASP A 118 -19.46 -20.41 -8.54
C ASP A 118 -19.95 -20.97 -9.89
N THR A 119 -19.45 -20.44 -11.01
CA THR A 119 -19.75 -20.97 -12.34
C THR A 119 -19.22 -22.39 -12.50
N ASP A 120 -17.98 -22.65 -12.10
CA ASP A 120 -17.37 -23.97 -12.16
C ASP A 120 -18.07 -24.99 -11.25
N MET A 121 -18.47 -24.60 -10.05
CA MET A 121 -19.21 -25.44 -9.13
C MET A 121 -20.59 -25.83 -9.66
N ALA A 122 -21.30 -24.92 -10.31
CA ALA A 122 -22.61 -25.23 -10.92
C ALA A 122 -22.47 -26.24 -12.07
N GLN A 123 -21.44 -26.07 -12.90
CA GLN A 123 -21.13 -26.99 -14.00
C GLN A 123 -20.71 -28.37 -13.48
N GLU A 124 -19.90 -28.42 -12.43
CA GLU A 124 -19.46 -29.65 -11.78
C GLU A 124 -20.65 -30.40 -11.16
N LEU A 125 -21.56 -29.68 -10.50
CA LEU A 125 -22.77 -30.26 -9.93
C LEU A 125 -23.68 -30.88 -11.01
N ALA A 126 -23.82 -30.19 -12.15
CA ALA A 126 -24.57 -30.71 -13.29
C ALA A 126 -23.91 -31.96 -13.88
N THR A 127 -22.58 -31.97 -13.97
CA THR A 127 -21.82 -33.15 -14.45
C THR A 127 -21.93 -34.31 -13.46
N PHE A 128 -21.81 -34.05 -12.18
CA PHE A 128 -21.99 -35.07 -11.12
C PHE A 128 -23.37 -35.68 -11.17
N THR A 129 -24.43 -34.87 -11.23
CA THR A 129 -25.82 -35.34 -11.32
C THR A 129 -26.03 -36.18 -12.56
N ARG A 130 -25.53 -35.78 -13.71
CA ARG A 130 -25.56 -36.55 -14.94
C ARG A 130 -24.90 -37.92 -14.79
N ASN A 131 -23.70 -37.95 -14.23
CA ASN A 131 -22.94 -39.17 -14.01
C ASN A 131 -23.67 -40.11 -13.03
N GLN A 132 -24.29 -39.56 -12.00
CA GLN A 132 -25.09 -40.34 -11.05
C GLN A 132 -26.32 -40.97 -11.71
N ILE A 133 -27.05 -40.23 -12.54
CA ILE A 133 -28.19 -40.74 -13.31
C ILE A 133 -27.73 -41.81 -14.31
N MET A 134 -26.62 -41.59 -15.01
CA MET A 134 -26.06 -42.58 -15.93
C MET A 134 -25.64 -43.87 -15.22
N THR A 135 -25.02 -43.79 -14.03
CA THR A 135 -24.64 -44.94 -13.24
C THR A 135 -25.88 -45.73 -12.79
N GLN A 136 -26.93 -45.06 -12.31
CA GLN A 136 -28.19 -45.67 -11.93
C GLN A 136 -28.89 -46.33 -13.14
N SER A 137 -28.90 -45.66 -14.29
CA SER A 137 -29.49 -46.20 -15.52
C SER A 137 -28.68 -47.40 -16.02
N ALA A 138 -27.37 -47.35 -15.98
CA ALA A 138 -26.51 -48.48 -16.38
C ALA A 138 -26.72 -49.72 -15.49
N THR A 139 -26.82 -49.53 -14.18
CA THR A 139 -27.10 -50.63 -13.24
C THR A 139 -28.50 -51.22 -13.46
N ALA A 140 -29.51 -50.37 -13.74
CA ALA A 140 -30.87 -50.87 -14.09
C ALA A 140 -30.88 -51.66 -15.41
N GLN A 141 -30.15 -51.16 -16.43
CA GLN A 141 -30.01 -51.87 -17.72
C GLN A 141 -29.28 -53.21 -17.57
N LEU A 142 -28.23 -53.26 -16.74
CA LEU A 142 -27.52 -54.52 -16.42
C LEU A 142 -28.43 -55.50 -15.69
N ALA A 143 -29.24 -55.05 -14.76
CA ALA A 143 -30.22 -55.91 -14.08
C ALA A 143 -31.25 -56.46 -15.08
N GLN A 144 -31.74 -55.64 -15.99
CA GLN A 144 -32.66 -56.04 -17.04
C GLN A 144 -32.02 -57.04 -18.03
N ALA A 145 -30.78 -56.77 -18.45
CA ALA A 145 -30.03 -57.66 -19.35
C ALA A 145 -29.76 -59.02 -18.70
N ASN A 146 -29.49 -59.07 -17.41
CA ASN A 146 -29.28 -60.29 -16.66
C ASN A 146 -30.62 -61.09 -16.45
N ALA A 147 -31.76 -60.41 -16.45
CA ALA A 147 -33.07 -61.08 -16.36
C ALA A 147 -33.52 -61.74 -17.70
N MET A 148 -33.09 -61.21 -18.84
CA MET A 148 -33.45 -61.75 -20.15
C MET A 148 -33.07 -63.24 -20.38
N PRO A 149 -31.85 -63.70 -20.11
CA PRO A 149 -31.48 -65.09 -20.23
C PRO A 149 -32.33 -66.03 -19.34
N GLN A 150 -32.71 -65.55 -18.16
CA GLN A 150 -33.57 -66.35 -17.24
C GLN A 150 -34.96 -66.48 -17.78
N HIS A 151 -35.54 -65.54 -18.48
CA HIS A 151 -36.83 -65.67 -19.16
C HIS A 151 -36.75 -66.64 -20.31
N VAL A 152 -35.67 -66.67 -21.10
CA VAL A 152 -35.45 -67.61 -22.20
C VAL A 152 -35.35 -69.07 -21.64
N LEU A 153 -34.59 -69.27 -20.54
CA LEU A 153 -34.47 -70.58 -19.91
C LEU A 153 -35.81 -71.10 -19.36
N ARG A 154 -36.64 -70.20 -18.84
CA ARG A 154 -38.01 -70.59 -18.38
C ARG A 154 -38.93 -71.01 -19.51
N LEU A 155 -38.80 -70.36 -20.69
CA LEU A 155 -39.54 -70.74 -21.88
C LEU A 155 -39.04 -72.00 -22.54
N LEU A 156 -37.79 -72.40 -22.29
CA LEU A 156 -37.21 -73.63 -22.84
C LEU A 156 -37.50 -74.86 -21.96
N ASN A 157 -37.78 -74.68 -20.69
CA ASN A 157 -38.01 -75.71 -19.69
C ASN A 157 -39.53 -75.93 -19.32
N GLY A 158 -40.41 -75.11 -19.84
CA GLY A 158 -41.84 -75.17 -19.68
C GLY A 158 -42.53 -75.57 -20.93
#